data_b75691fc64dfbdbd8ba75347cf0d8745
#
_entry.id   b75691fc64dfbdbd8ba75347cf0d8745
#
_cell.length_a   1.000
_cell.length_b   1.000
_cell.length_c   1.000
_cell.angle_alpha   90.00
_cell.angle_beta   90.00
_cell.angle_gamma   90.00
#
_symmetry.space_group_name_H-M   'P 1'
#
loop_
_entity.id
_entity.type
_entity.pdbx_description
1 polymer ?
#
loop_
_entity_poly.entity_id
_entity_poly.type
_entity_poly.pdbx_seq_one_letter_code
_entity_poly.pdbx_strand_id
1 'polypeptide(L)'
;VSALEVGLVVAEKSYAVSRDSLVRYAGASGDFNPIHYRDDVAESVGLPGVLAHGMLTMGTAVQPVVEWLDGAGDDAGVLGWVSDYQVRFTRPVVVDPADGAEITVTATVGALDPEAGTARIDLRVSSAGQTVLGKAQVVVTLA
;
A
#
# COMPACT_ATOMS: atom_id res chain seq x y z
N VAL A 1 -25.65 1.54 -1.67
CA VAL A 1 -24.39 1.63 -0.89
C VAL A 1 -24.74 1.65 0.58
N SER A 2 -24.20 0.72 1.35
CA SER A 2 -24.28 0.81 2.80
C SER A 2 -23.64 2.12 3.24
N ALA A 3 -24.25 2.82 4.18
CA ALA A 3 -23.69 4.04 4.73
C ALA A 3 -22.30 3.76 5.29
N LEU A 4 -21.33 4.63 5.01
CA LEU A 4 -20.00 4.52 5.57
C LEU A 4 -20.07 4.86 7.06
N GLU A 5 -19.39 4.06 7.87
CA GLU A 5 -19.28 4.25 9.31
C GLU A 5 -17.82 4.17 9.73
N VAL A 6 -17.45 5.00 10.71
CA VAL A 6 -16.12 4.89 11.34
C VAL A 6 -15.95 3.49 11.95
N GLY A 7 -14.84 2.85 11.64
CA GLY A 7 -14.55 1.48 12.06
C GLY A 7 -14.92 0.41 11.02
N LEU A 8 -15.63 0.77 9.96
CA LEU A 8 -15.94 -0.17 8.87
C LEU A 8 -14.66 -0.56 8.13
N VAL A 9 -14.39 -1.86 8.02
CA VAL A 9 -13.34 -2.39 7.15
C VAL A 9 -13.89 -2.43 5.72
N VAL A 10 -13.32 -1.62 4.84
CA VAL A 10 -13.79 -1.51 3.45
C VAL A 10 -13.05 -2.45 2.51
N ALA A 11 -11.85 -2.86 2.88
CA ALA A 11 -11.05 -3.80 2.09
C ALA A 11 -9.99 -4.47 2.95
N GLU A 12 -9.67 -5.70 2.59
CA GLU A 12 -8.55 -6.46 3.16
C GLU A 12 -7.96 -7.32 2.05
N LYS A 13 -6.66 -7.18 1.78
CA LYS A 13 -6.01 -7.89 0.68
C LYS A 13 -4.53 -8.09 0.95
N SER A 14 -4.00 -9.20 0.43
CA SER A 14 -2.57 -9.50 0.43
C SER A 14 -2.02 -9.51 -0.99
N TYR A 15 -0.79 -9.05 -1.12
CA TYR A 15 -0.06 -8.98 -2.40
C TYR A 15 1.27 -9.69 -2.28
N ALA A 16 1.58 -10.50 -3.27
CA ALA A 16 2.90 -11.11 -3.41
C ALA A 16 3.85 -10.13 -4.11
N VAL A 17 5.04 -9.97 -3.56
CA VAL A 17 6.13 -9.19 -4.16
C VAL A 17 7.29 -10.12 -4.40
N SER A 18 7.71 -10.27 -5.64
CA SER A 18 8.85 -11.11 -6.03
C SER A 18 10.05 -10.25 -6.41
N ARG A 19 11.21 -10.89 -6.57
CA ARG A 19 12.39 -10.22 -7.13
C ARG A 19 12.12 -9.69 -8.53
N ASP A 20 11.32 -10.39 -9.33
CA ASP A 20 10.89 -9.91 -10.65
C ASP A 20 10.06 -8.62 -10.56
N SER A 21 9.23 -8.49 -9.53
CA SER A 21 8.47 -7.27 -9.27
C SER A 21 9.40 -6.07 -9.08
N LEU A 22 10.51 -6.25 -8.37
CA LEU A 22 11.48 -5.19 -8.08
C LEU A 22 12.24 -4.78 -9.36
N VAL A 23 12.59 -5.73 -10.20
CA VAL A 23 13.24 -5.46 -11.49
C VAL A 23 12.32 -4.64 -12.40
N ARG A 24 11.06 -5.04 -12.50
CA ARG A 24 10.07 -4.31 -13.30
C ARG A 24 9.83 -2.90 -12.76
N TYR A 25 9.74 -2.76 -11.45
CA TYR A 25 9.54 -1.46 -10.82
C TYR A 25 10.76 -0.55 -11.00
N ALA A 26 11.97 -1.07 -10.90
CA ALA A 26 13.18 -0.30 -11.20
C ALA A 26 13.16 0.24 -12.62
N GLY A 27 12.76 -0.57 -13.59
CA GLY A 27 12.61 -0.15 -14.98
C GLY A 27 11.51 0.90 -15.19
N ALA A 28 10.38 0.74 -14.50
CA ALA A 28 9.26 1.67 -14.63
C ALA A 28 9.50 3.00 -13.93
N SER A 29 10.13 2.98 -12.75
CA SER A 29 10.36 4.17 -11.92
C SER A 29 11.65 4.90 -12.19
N GLY A 30 12.64 4.22 -12.79
CA GLY A 30 14.01 4.74 -12.91
C GLY A 30 14.82 4.66 -11.62
N ASP A 31 14.31 4.04 -10.57
CA ASP A 31 15.03 3.82 -9.32
C ASP A 31 15.83 2.53 -9.40
N PHE A 32 17.09 2.66 -9.80
CA PHE A 32 18.04 1.56 -9.95
C PHE A 32 19.01 1.46 -8.77
N ASN A 33 18.62 1.91 -7.59
CA ASN A 33 19.45 1.72 -6.40
C ASN A 33 19.70 0.21 -6.19
N PRO A 34 20.97 -0.24 -6.18
CA PRO A 34 21.28 -1.67 -6.13
C PRO A 34 20.83 -2.41 -4.86
N ILE A 35 20.41 -1.72 -3.82
CA ILE A 35 19.80 -2.37 -2.64
C ILE A 35 18.48 -3.07 -2.98
N HIS A 36 17.90 -2.78 -4.15
CA HIS A 36 16.64 -3.37 -4.61
C HIS A 36 16.84 -4.55 -5.57
N TYR A 37 18.11 -4.90 -5.92
CA TYR A 37 18.36 -6.03 -6.81
C TYR A 37 19.68 -6.78 -6.59
N ARG A 38 20.55 -6.28 -5.69
CA ARG A 38 21.85 -6.93 -5.39
C ARG A 38 21.96 -7.24 -3.91
N ASP A 39 21.97 -8.53 -3.57
CA ASP A 39 22.14 -8.99 -2.18
C ASP A 39 23.47 -8.58 -1.59
N ASP A 40 24.56 -8.65 -2.36
CA ASP A 40 25.90 -8.26 -1.92
C ASP A 40 25.99 -6.77 -1.52
N VAL A 41 25.30 -5.91 -2.26
CA VAL A 41 25.24 -4.47 -1.95
C VAL A 41 24.37 -4.23 -0.72
N ALA A 42 23.20 -4.85 -0.65
CA ALA A 42 22.30 -4.73 0.51
C ALA A 42 23.01 -5.14 1.80
N GLU A 43 23.70 -6.27 1.79
CA GLU A 43 24.47 -6.77 2.94
C GLU A 43 25.65 -5.84 3.30
N SER A 44 26.31 -5.27 2.30
CA SER A 44 27.46 -4.36 2.51
C SER A 44 27.08 -3.08 3.26
N VAL A 45 25.82 -2.66 3.19
CA VAL A 45 25.30 -1.48 3.91
C VAL A 45 24.48 -1.84 5.14
N GLY A 46 24.54 -3.09 5.58
CA GLY A 46 23.94 -3.55 6.84
C GLY A 46 22.47 -3.93 6.74
N LEU A 47 21.94 -4.14 5.53
CA LEU A 47 20.58 -4.61 5.34
C LEU A 47 20.52 -6.15 5.37
N PRO A 48 19.39 -6.73 5.80
CA PRO A 48 19.24 -8.19 5.88
C PRO A 48 19.15 -8.88 4.52
N GLY A 49 18.94 -8.13 3.45
CA GLY A 49 18.81 -8.61 2.08
C GLY A 49 18.24 -7.52 1.19
N VAL A 50 17.90 -7.90 -0.02
CA VAL A 50 17.28 -6.97 -0.99
C VAL A 50 15.92 -6.48 -0.46
N LEU A 51 15.69 -5.18 -0.56
CA LEU A 51 14.47 -4.51 -0.12
C LEU A 51 13.57 -4.15 -1.29
N ALA A 52 12.26 -4.23 -1.07
CA ALA A 52 11.30 -3.58 -1.95
C ALA A 52 11.49 -2.06 -1.92
N HIS A 53 11.29 -1.41 -3.07
CA HIS A 53 11.23 0.05 -3.13
C HIS A 53 10.10 0.54 -2.22
N GLY A 54 10.37 1.54 -1.39
CA GLY A 54 9.33 2.12 -0.51
C GLY A 54 8.11 2.62 -1.30
N MET A 55 8.35 3.28 -2.42
CA MET A 55 7.27 3.77 -3.29
C MET A 55 6.46 2.65 -3.93
N LEU A 56 7.05 1.47 -4.18
CA LEU A 56 6.29 0.30 -4.63
C LEU A 56 5.35 -0.20 -3.53
N THR A 57 5.84 -0.28 -2.30
CA THR A 57 5.01 -0.66 -1.15
C THR A 57 3.88 0.35 -0.94
N MET A 58 4.17 1.64 -1.03
CA MET A 58 3.18 2.70 -0.91
C MET A 58 2.10 2.60 -1.99
N GLY A 59 2.49 2.43 -3.25
CA GLY A 59 1.55 2.27 -4.37
C GLY A 59 0.73 0.99 -4.30
N THR A 60 1.32 -0.10 -3.82
CA THR A 60 0.63 -1.38 -3.62
C THR A 60 -0.42 -1.27 -2.51
N ALA A 61 -0.08 -0.61 -1.39
CA ALA A 61 -0.94 -0.54 -0.23
C ALA A 61 -2.24 0.26 -0.46
N VAL A 62 -2.28 1.16 -1.42
CA VAL A 62 -3.49 1.92 -1.75
C VAL A 62 -4.43 1.19 -2.73
N GLN A 63 -3.96 0.14 -3.39
CA GLN A 63 -4.75 -0.57 -4.40
C GLN A 63 -6.08 -1.11 -3.88
N PRO A 64 -6.18 -1.70 -2.67
CA PRO A 64 -7.47 -2.14 -2.15
C PRO A 64 -8.50 -1.02 -2.03
N VAL A 65 -8.05 0.20 -1.70
CA VAL A 65 -8.93 1.38 -1.61
C VAL A 65 -9.41 1.80 -3.00
N VAL A 66 -8.51 1.81 -3.98
CA VAL A 66 -8.87 2.15 -5.38
C VAL A 66 -9.88 1.14 -5.93
N GLU A 67 -9.63 -0.14 -5.74
CA GLU A 67 -10.54 -1.22 -6.16
C GLU A 67 -11.92 -1.10 -5.47
N TRP A 68 -11.92 -0.80 -4.18
CA TRP A 68 -13.15 -0.57 -3.44
C TRP A 68 -13.94 0.62 -3.98
N LEU A 69 -13.27 1.75 -4.23
CA LEU A 69 -13.91 2.94 -4.80
C LEU A 69 -14.53 2.67 -6.17
N ASP A 70 -13.84 1.92 -7.01
CA ASP A 70 -14.30 1.58 -8.36
C ASP A 70 -15.46 0.58 -8.35
N GLY A 71 -15.54 -0.29 -7.35
CA GLY A 71 -16.52 -1.37 -7.28
C GLY A 71 -17.71 -1.12 -6.35
N ALA A 72 -17.70 -0.06 -5.55
CA ALA A 72 -18.67 0.19 -4.50
C ALA A 72 -19.80 1.16 -4.90
N GLY A 73 -19.71 1.77 -6.07
CA GLY A 73 -20.74 2.67 -6.57
C GLY A 73 -22.00 1.93 -7.02
N ASP A 74 -23.16 2.57 -6.88
CA ASP A 74 -24.41 2.05 -7.40
C ASP A 74 -24.38 1.99 -8.94
N ASP A 75 -25.01 1.00 -9.53
CA ASP A 75 -25.05 0.79 -10.98
C ASP A 75 -23.66 0.76 -11.66
N ALA A 76 -22.66 0.19 -10.96
CA ALA A 76 -21.27 0.14 -11.40
C ALA A 76 -20.59 1.52 -11.55
N GLY A 77 -21.13 2.55 -10.89
CA GLY A 77 -20.46 3.84 -10.77
C GLY A 77 -19.33 3.80 -9.73
N VAL A 78 -18.44 4.78 -9.80
CA VAL A 78 -17.38 4.93 -8.79
C VAL A 78 -17.95 5.61 -7.54
N LEU A 79 -17.53 5.14 -6.36
CA LEU A 79 -17.90 5.77 -5.09
C LEU A 79 -17.18 7.12 -4.90
N GLY A 80 -16.01 7.28 -5.46
CA GLY A 80 -15.19 8.48 -5.32
C GLY A 80 -13.78 8.25 -5.84
N TRP A 81 -12.85 9.08 -5.40
CA TRP A 81 -11.44 9.00 -5.82
C TRP A 81 -10.50 9.37 -4.67
N VAL A 82 -9.27 8.89 -4.75
CA VAL A 82 -8.22 9.26 -3.80
C VAL A 82 -7.79 10.70 -4.06
N SER A 83 -7.92 11.56 -3.05
CA SER A 83 -7.55 12.98 -3.14
C SER A 83 -6.30 13.34 -2.34
N ASP A 84 -5.91 12.52 -1.36
CA ASP A 84 -4.67 12.68 -0.59
C ASP A 84 -4.22 11.32 -0.07
N TYR A 85 -2.91 11.12 0.01
CA TYR A 85 -2.34 9.89 0.53
C TYR A 85 -1.00 10.15 1.18
N GLN A 86 -0.84 9.73 2.44
CA GLN A 86 0.39 9.89 3.19
C GLN A 86 0.76 8.62 3.93
N VAL A 87 2.05 8.37 4.03
CA VAL A 87 2.61 7.25 4.79
C VAL A 87 3.89 7.68 5.49
N ARG A 88 4.31 6.87 6.47
CA ARG A 88 5.68 6.87 7.00
C ARG A 88 6.28 5.50 6.75
N PHE A 89 7.46 5.46 6.19
CA PHE A 89 8.21 4.22 6.01
C PHE A 89 8.85 3.83 7.34
N THR A 90 8.33 2.78 7.97
CA THR A 90 8.75 2.40 9.32
C THR A 90 9.71 1.21 9.33
N ARG A 91 9.50 0.24 8.45
CA ARG A 91 10.35 -0.94 8.33
C ARG A 91 10.49 -1.35 6.87
N PRO A 92 11.65 -1.90 6.48
CA PRO A 92 11.83 -2.40 5.13
C PRO A 92 11.00 -3.66 4.88
N VAL A 93 10.61 -3.85 3.64
CA VAL A 93 10.07 -5.12 3.15
C VAL A 93 11.21 -5.89 2.50
N VAL A 94 11.70 -6.92 3.19
CA VAL A 94 12.77 -7.78 2.68
C VAL A 94 12.16 -8.80 1.72
N VAL A 95 12.70 -8.88 0.52
CA VAL A 95 12.19 -9.76 -0.53
C VAL A 95 13.14 -10.93 -0.73
N ASP A 96 12.73 -12.10 -0.25
CA ASP A 96 13.50 -13.34 -0.40
C ASP A 96 13.69 -13.69 -1.88
N PRO A 97 14.88 -14.18 -2.31
CA PRO A 97 15.12 -14.47 -3.72
C PRO A 97 14.26 -15.61 -4.29
N ALA A 98 13.82 -16.54 -3.44
CA ALA A 98 12.98 -17.66 -3.84
C ALA A 98 11.49 -17.42 -3.50
N ASP A 99 11.21 -17.06 -2.24
CA ASP A 99 9.85 -16.98 -1.72
C ASP A 99 9.22 -15.60 -1.85
N GLY A 100 10.01 -14.55 -2.16
CA GLY A 100 9.54 -13.18 -2.24
C GLY A 100 9.16 -12.61 -0.87
N ALA A 101 8.13 -11.76 -0.88
CA ALA A 101 7.50 -11.20 0.31
C ALA A 101 6.00 -11.12 0.09
N GLU A 102 5.26 -10.98 1.19
CA GLU A 102 3.82 -10.72 1.16
C GLU A 102 3.54 -9.41 1.90
N ILE A 103 2.74 -8.55 1.28
CA ILE A 103 2.24 -7.32 1.89
C ILE A 103 0.76 -7.50 2.14
N THR A 104 0.34 -7.39 3.40
CA THR A 104 -1.07 -7.48 3.81
C THR A 104 -1.58 -6.11 4.17
N VAL A 105 -2.73 -5.73 3.60
CA VAL A 105 -3.36 -4.43 3.77
C VAL A 105 -4.76 -4.60 4.32
N THR A 106 -5.07 -3.89 5.40
CA THR A 106 -6.42 -3.74 5.93
C THR A 106 -6.79 -2.26 5.88
N ALA A 107 -7.86 -1.93 5.20
CA ALA A 107 -8.34 -0.56 5.03
C ALA A 107 -9.63 -0.35 5.84
N THR A 108 -9.61 0.62 6.75
CA THR A 108 -10.70 0.89 7.68
C THR A 108 -11.08 2.37 7.63
N VAL A 109 -12.36 2.67 7.67
CA VAL A 109 -12.84 4.06 7.77
C VAL A 109 -12.41 4.63 9.12
N GLY A 110 -11.56 5.64 9.11
CA GLY A 110 -11.04 6.30 10.32
C GLY A 110 -11.76 7.59 10.69
N ALA A 111 -12.29 8.31 9.70
CA ALA A 111 -13.04 9.52 9.90
C ALA A 111 -13.94 9.83 8.70
N LEU A 112 -15.02 10.56 8.96
CA LEU A 112 -15.95 11.04 7.93
C LEU A 112 -16.11 12.55 8.08
N ASP A 113 -16.13 13.28 6.98
CA ASP A 113 -16.44 14.69 6.92
C ASP A 113 -17.56 14.93 5.89
N PRO A 114 -18.84 14.90 6.33
CA PRO A 114 -19.95 15.07 5.42
C PRO A 114 -20.02 16.45 4.76
N GLU A 115 -19.52 17.49 5.43
CA GLU A 115 -19.50 18.86 4.87
C GLU A 115 -18.50 18.97 3.72
N ALA A 116 -17.30 18.37 3.89
CA ALA A 116 -16.29 18.33 2.85
C ALA A 116 -16.55 17.27 1.79
N GLY A 117 -17.45 16.32 2.05
CA GLY A 117 -17.70 15.17 1.17
C GLY A 117 -16.51 14.20 1.10
N THR A 118 -15.80 14.03 2.22
CA THR A 118 -14.59 13.21 2.28
C THR A 118 -14.67 12.15 3.37
N ALA A 119 -13.87 11.10 3.20
CA ALA A 119 -13.61 10.11 4.22
C ALA A 119 -12.09 9.89 4.32
N ARG A 120 -11.61 9.63 5.54
CA ARG A 120 -10.23 9.18 5.74
C ARG A 120 -10.26 7.68 5.94
N ILE A 121 -9.48 6.98 5.13
CA ILE A 121 -9.29 5.54 5.23
C ILE A 121 -7.91 5.29 5.83
N ASP A 122 -7.88 4.60 6.96
CA ASP A 122 -6.64 4.24 7.65
C ASP A 122 -6.20 2.86 7.16
N LEU A 123 -4.93 2.77 6.75
CA LEU A 123 -4.33 1.53 6.27
C LEU A 123 -3.44 0.91 7.35
N ARG A 124 -3.65 -0.38 7.59
CA ARG A 124 -2.68 -1.21 8.29
C ARG A 124 -1.94 -2.03 7.25
N VAL A 125 -0.64 -1.79 7.13
CA VAL A 125 0.20 -2.42 6.11
C VAL A 125 1.32 -3.19 6.81
N SER A 126 1.33 -4.49 6.64
CA SER A 126 2.27 -5.39 7.30
C SER A 126 2.95 -6.33 6.33
N SER A 127 4.14 -6.77 6.69
CA SER A 127 4.88 -7.84 6.03
C SER A 127 5.68 -8.60 7.08
N ALA A 128 5.71 -9.93 6.98
CA ALA A 128 6.36 -10.79 7.96
C ALA A 128 5.93 -10.50 9.41
N GLY A 129 4.64 -10.21 9.62
CA GLY A 129 4.07 -9.95 10.94
C GLY A 129 4.41 -8.58 11.53
N GLN A 130 5.04 -7.69 10.78
CA GLN A 130 5.45 -6.36 11.24
C GLN A 130 4.84 -5.24 10.40
N THR A 131 4.49 -4.13 11.05
CA THR A 131 4.05 -2.92 10.36
C THR A 131 5.21 -2.34 9.53
N VAL A 132 4.98 -2.13 8.24
CA VAL A 132 5.98 -1.59 7.32
C VAL A 132 5.68 -0.15 6.89
N LEU A 133 4.42 0.27 6.92
CA LEU A 133 4.02 1.67 6.75
C LEU A 133 3.29 2.15 7.99
N GLY A 134 3.76 3.24 8.58
CA GLY A 134 3.11 3.92 9.69
C GLY A 134 2.29 5.11 9.20
N LYS A 135 1.27 5.52 9.97
CA LYS A 135 0.38 6.65 9.64
C LYS A 135 -0.06 6.63 8.17
N ALA A 136 -0.36 5.45 7.66
CA ALA A 136 -0.84 5.28 6.30
C ALA A 136 -2.31 5.69 6.25
N GLN A 137 -2.57 6.86 5.68
CA GLN A 137 -3.88 7.48 5.64
C GLN A 137 -4.20 7.95 4.23
N VAL A 138 -5.37 7.54 3.77
CA VAL A 138 -5.88 7.89 2.45
C VAL A 138 -7.13 8.76 2.64
N VAL A 139 -7.13 9.94 2.07
CA VAL A 139 -8.35 10.75 2.00
C VAL A 139 -9.00 10.48 0.65
N VAL A 140 -10.27 10.08 0.71
CA VAL A 140 -11.09 9.89 -0.49
C VAL A 140 -12.13 10.99 -0.56
N THR A 141 -12.31 11.55 -1.75
CA THR A 141 -13.41 12.46 -2.05
C THR A 141 -14.55 11.62 -2.61
N LEU A 142 -15.70 11.72 -1.99
CA LEU A 142 -16.88 10.95 -2.37
C LEU A 142 -17.63 11.62 -3.53
N ALA A 143 -18.07 10.81 -4.48
CA ALA A 143 -18.80 11.29 -5.63
C ALA A 143 -20.26 11.67 -5.27
#